data_c69d865d3c75a16d48d415ac983c1061
#
_entry.id   c69d865d3c75a16d48d415ac983c1061
#
_cell.length_a   1.000
_cell.length_b   1.000
_cell.length_c   1.000
_cell.angle_alpha   90.00
_cell.angle_beta   90.00
_cell.angle_gamma   90.00
#
_symmetry.space_group_name_H-M   'P 1'
#
loop_
_entity.id
_entity.type
_entity.pdbx_description
1 polymer ?
#
loop_
_entity_poly.entity_id
_entity_poly.type
_entity_poly.pdbx_seq_one_letter_code
_entity_poly.pdbx_strand_id
1 'polypeptide(L)'
;MSADTAESIKHAFEFCARIFSGNRSAFSLASYLLPLGLKRDGLDRLLSFTELALLDVLNAHVGPSSAVLLDGRAVEAYRAACTPKTLCRMLDILGDTREYIAVNANDKTAAASLCSRLSAV
;
A
#
# COMPACT_ATOMS: atom_id res chain seq x y z
N MET A 1 -19.92 -5.16 6.40
CA MET A 1 -18.45 -5.04 6.54
C MET A 1 -18.05 -5.22 8.00
N SER A 2 -17.09 -6.06 8.27
CA SER A 2 -16.61 -6.26 9.64
C SER A 2 -15.80 -5.06 10.12
N ALA A 3 -15.69 -4.89 11.44
CA ALA A 3 -14.88 -3.83 12.02
C ALA A 3 -13.41 -3.96 11.60
N ASP A 4 -12.89 -5.20 11.54
CA ASP A 4 -11.51 -5.45 11.12
C ASP A 4 -11.27 -5.04 9.67
N THR A 5 -12.23 -5.29 8.80
CA THR A 5 -12.13 -4.91 7.39
C THR A 5 -12.16 -3.38 7.24
N ALA A 6 -13.06 -2.70 7.94
CA ALA A 6 -13.15 -1.24 7.89
C ALA A 6 -11.87 -0.60 8.40
N GLU A 7 -11.28 -1.13 9.47
CA GLU A 7 -10.03 -0.63 10.01
C GLU A 7 -8.86 -0.87 9.06
N SER A 8 -8.81 -2.04 8.42
CA SER A 8 -7.78 -2.36 7.44
C SER A 8 -7.84 -1.41 6.24
N ILE A 9 -9.04 -1.06 5.77
CA ILE A 9 -9.22 -0.10 4.68
C ILE A 9 -8.72 1.28 5.11
N LYS A 10 -9.05 1.70 6.32
CA LYS A 10 -8.58 2.97 6.86
C LYS A 10 -7.05 3.02 6.90
N HIS A 11 -6.43 1.95 7.41
CA HIS A 11 -4.97 1.85 7.47
C HIS A 11 -4.36 1.85 6.06
N ALA A 12 -5.00 1.20 5.10
CA ALA A 12 -4.52 1.19 3.73
C ALA A 12 -4.56 2.60 3.11
N PHE A 13 -5.62 3.37 3.38
CA PHE A 13 -5.72 4.75 2.91
C PHE A 13 -4.61 5.62 3.49
N GLU A 14 -4.34 5.50 4.78
CA GLU A 14 -3.27 6.25 5.43
C GLU A 14 -1.89 5.85 4.90
N PHE A 15 -1.69 4.56 4.68
CA PHE A 15 -0.43 4.07 4.14
C PHE A 15 -0.21 4.59 2.71
N CYS A 16 -1.25 4.57 1.88
CA CYS A 16 -1.20 5.14 0.53
C CYS A 16 -0.88 6.63 0.56
N ALA A 17 -1.49 7.38 1.48
CA ALA A 17 -1.23 8.80 1.61
C ALA A 17 0.25 9.06 1.89
N ARG A 18 0.89 8.21 2.69
CA ARG A 18 2.33 8.32 2.96
C ARG A 18 3.17 7.90 1.76
N ILE A 19 2.77 6.86 1.05
CA ILE A 19 3.47 6.40 -0.15
C ILE A 19 3.52 7.50 -1.21
N PHE A 20 2.42 8.21 -1.41
CA PHE A 20 2.31 9.26 -2.42
C PHE A 20 2.65 10.65 -1.92
N SER A 21 3.05 10.79 -0.66
CA SER A 21 3.52 12.07 -0.13
C SER A 21 4.90 12.42 -0.73
N GLY A 22 5.27 13.69 -0.65
CA GLY A 22 6.59 14.13 -1.10
C GLY A 22 7.74 13.57 -0.29
N ASN A 23 7.47 12.92 0.84
CA ASN A 23 8.48 12.34 1.73
C ASN A 23 8.23 10.85 1.91
N ARG A 24 8.51 10.07 0.85
CA ARG A 24 8.38 8.61 0.89
C ARG A 24 9.71 7.98 1.32
N SER A 25 10.16 8.28 2.54
CA SER A 25 11.35 7.66 3.10
C SER A 25 11.00 6.36 3.82
N ALA A 26 11.99 5.47 3.96
CA ALA A 26 11.80 4.24 4.73
C ALA A 26 11.37 4.56 6.16
N PHE A 27 11.97 5.58 6.77
CA PHE A 27 11.64 6.01 8.12
C PHE A 27 10.18 6.48 8.21
N SER A 28 9.73 7.30 7.26
CA SER A 28 8.37 7.82 7.25
C SER A 28 7.34 6.70 7.14
N LEU A 29 7.57 5.75 6.24
CA LEU A 29 6.67 4.61 6.06
C LEU A 29 6.69 3.69 7.28
N ALA A 30 7.87 3.39 7.81
CA ALA A 30 8.01 2.50 8.97
C ALA A 30 7.42 3.13 10.23
N SER A 31 7.56 4.44 10.41
CA SER A 31 7.03 5.12 11.59
C SER A 31 5.50 5.10 11.64
N TYR A 32 4.86 4.89 10.49
CA TYR A 32 3.41 4.65 10.45
C TYR A 32 3.09 3.16 10.64
N LEU A 33 3.73 2.30 9.85
CA LEU A 33 3.33 0.89 9.73
C LEU A 33 3.68 0.06 10.97
N LEU A 34 4.90 0.21 11.49
CA LEU A 34 5.38 -0.63 12.59
C LEU A 34 4.58 -0.45 13.89
N PRO A 35 4.23 0.80 14.32
CA PRO A 35 3.46 0.98 15.56
C PRO A 35 2.06 0.37 15.52
N LEU A 36 1.52 0.05 14.35
CA LEU A 36 0.22 -0.60 14.24
C LEU A 36 0.23 -2.00 14.86
N GLY A 37 1.41 -2.64 14.93
CA GLY A 37 1.56 -3.95 15.56
C GLY A 37 0.75 -5.04 14.89
N LEU A 38 0.55 -4.95 13.58
CA LEU A 38 -0.29 -5.91 12.86
C LEU A 38 0.35 -7.29 12.82
N LYS A 39 -0.47 -8.32 13.02
CA LYS A 39 -0.09 -9.71 12.83
C LYS A 39 -0.29 -10.08 11.37
N ARG A 40 0.04 -11.35 11.02
CA ARG A 40 0.00 -11.84 9.64
C ARG A 40 -1.31 -11.47 8.92
N ASP A 41 -2.45 -11.84 9.48
CA ASP A 41 -3.74 -11.63 8.80
C ASP A 41 -4.07 -10.15 8.65
N GLY A 42 -3.80 -9.35 9.67
CA GLY A 42 -4.03 -7.91 9.61
C GLY A 42 -3.11 -7.22 8.63
N LEU A 43 -1.84 -7.62 8.61
CA LEU A 43 -0.87 -7.06 7.66
C LEU A 43 -1.24 -7.46 6.23
N ASP A 44 -1.60 -8.72 6.00
CA ASP A 44 -2.02 -9.18 4.68
C ASP A 44 -3.25 -8.41 4.18
N ARG A 45 -4.24 -8.18 5.05
CA ARG A 45 -5.42 -7.40 4.67
C ARG A 45 -5.05 -5.97 4.29
N LEU A 46 -4.20 -5.32 5.09
CA LEU A 46 -3.74 -3.96 4.79
C LEU A 46 -3.06 -3.92 3.43
N LEU A 47 -2.15 -4.85 3.17
CA LEU A 47 -1.43 -4.90 1.90
C LEU A 47 -2.35 -5.20 0.73
N SER A 48 -3.34 -6.06 0.93
CA SER A 48 -4.34 -6.37 -0.10
C SER A 48 -5.14 -5.13 -0.50
N PHE A 49 -5.60 -4.35 0.47
CA PHE A 49 -6.33 -3.11 0.18
C PHE A 49 -5.42 -2.04 -0.41
N THR A 50 -4.15 -2.01 0.00
CA THR A 50 -3.17 -1.11 -0.60
C THR A 50 -2.96 -1.45 -2.08
N GLU A 51 -2.89 -2.74 -2.41
CA GLU A 51 -2.80 -3.18 -3.81
C GLU A 51 -4.00 -2.71 -4.62
N LEU A 52 -5.21 -2.85 -4.08
CA LEU A 52 -6.42 -2.38 -4.76
C LEU A 52 -6.37 -0.87 -5.01
N ALA A 53 -5.90 -0.11 -4.04
CA ALA A 53 -5.75 1.34 -4.18
C ALA A 53 -4.75 1.68 -5.29
N LEU A 54 -3.61 1.00 -5.32
CA LEU A 54 -2.60 1.23 -6.36
C LEU A 54 -3.12 0.83 -7.74
N LEU A 55 -3.92 -0.23 -7.83
CA LEU A 55 -4.55 -0.63 -9.09
C LEU A 55 -5.54 0.42 -9.58
N ASP A 56 -6.29 1.07 -8.69
CA ASP A 56 -7.17 2.18 -9.05
C ASP A 56 -6.37 3.28 -9.74
N VAL A 57 -5.22 3.62 -9.19
CA VAL A 57 -4.35 4.67 -9.75
C VAL A 57 -3.76 4.24 -11.09
N LEU A 58 -3.30 3.00 -11.18
CA LEU A 58 -2.72 2.45 -12.41
C LEU A 58 -3.77 2.43 -13.53
N ASN A 59 -4.98 1.99 -13.23
CA ASN A 59 -6.06 1.96 -14.22
C ASN A 59 -6.40 3.36 -14.72
N ALA A 60 -6.31 4.37 -13.87
CA ALA A 60 -6.53 5.76 -14.26
C ALA A 60 -5.49 6.27 -15.25
N HIS A 61 -4.26 5.73 -15.20
CA HIS A 61 -3.22 6.05 -16.20
C HIS A 61 -3.53 5.45 -17.57
N VAL A 62 -4.17 4.28 -17.58
CA VAL A 62 -4.44 3.56 -18.83
C VAL A 62 -5.63 4.19 -19.57
N GLY A 63 -6.62 4.67 -18.83
CA GLY A 63 -7.80 5.29 -19.43
C GLY A 63 -8.91 5.53 -18.40
N PRO A 64 -10.06 6.05 -18.85
CA PRO A 64 -11.18 6.27 -17.93
C PRO A 64 -11.62 4.95 -17.30
N SER A 65 -11.70 4.92 -15.98
CA SER A 65 -12.16 3.74 -15.26
C SER A 65 -12.80 4.17 -13.95
N SER A 66 -13.68 3.30 -13.43
CA SER A 66 -14.26 3.51 -12.11
C SER A 66 -13.33 2.93 -11.07
N ALA A 67 -12.95 3.74 -10.08
CA ALA A 67 -12.13 3.27 -8.97
C ALA A 67 -12.94 2.32 -8.10
N VAL A 68 -12.29 1.26 -7.62
CA VAL A 68 -12.90 0.25 -6.77
C VAL A 68 -12.87 0.65 -5.30
N LEU A 69 -11.77 1.28 -4.87
CA LEU A 69 -11.53 1.57 -3.46
C LEU A 69 -11.35 3.06 -3.17
N LEU A 70 -10.54 3.76 -3.98
CA LEU A 70 -10.23 5.18 -3.78
C LEU A 70 -11.33 6.07 -4.35
N ASP A 71 -11.51 7.27 -3.76
CA ASP A 71 -12.37 8.27 -4.37
C ASP A 71 -11.66 8.94 -5.56
N GLY A 72 -12.43 9.61 -6.41
CA GLY A 72 -11.89 10.23 -7.62
C GLY A 72 -10.85 11.29 -7.37
N ARG A 73 -10.94 12.02 -6.26
CA ARG A 73 -9.99 13.06 -5.89
C ARG A 73 -8.63 12.45 -5.54
N ALA A 74 -8.64 11.38 -4.74
CA ALA A 74 -7.42 10.67 -4.38
C ALA A 74 -6.76 10.04 -5.61
N VAL A 75 -7.55 9.41 -6.49
CA VAL A 75 -7.04 8.83 -7.72
C VAL A 75 -6.32 9.86 -8.56
N GLU A 76 -6.92 11.04 -8.77
CA GLU A 76 -6.30 12.10 -9.57
C GLU A 76 -5.02 12.63 -8.94
N ALA A 77 -5.02 12.83 -7.62
CA ALA A 77 -3.84 13.32 -6.91
C ALA A 77 -2.69 12.32 -7.02
N TYR A 78 -2.97 11.03 -6.82
CA TYR A 78 -1.94 9.99 -6.86
C TYR A 78 -1.48 9.71 -8.28
N ARG A 79 -2.38 9.78 -9.26
CA ARG A 79 -2.02 9.65 -10.66
C ARG A 79 -1.00 10.71 -11.08
N ALA A 80 -1.19 11.94 -10.62
CA ALA A 80 -0.27 13.04 -10.91
C ALA A 80 1.09 12.87 -10.24
N ALA A 81 1.14 12.12 -9.13
CA ALA A 81 2.35 11.96 -8.31
C ALA A 81 3.21 10.75 -8.72
N CYS A 82 2.72 9.87 -9.58
CA CYS A 82 3.38 8.58 -9.80
C CYS A 82 3.19 8.09 -11.22
N THR A 83 4.24 7.48 -11.79
CA THR A 83 4.18 6.90 -13.15
C THR A 83 3.65 5.48 -13.10
N PRO A 84 3.11 4.95 -14.22
CA PRO A 84 2.71 3.54 -14.29
C PRO A 84 3.84 2.57 -13.97
N LYS A 85 5.05 2.88 -14.39
CA LYS A 85 6.23 2.04 -14.13
C LYS A 85 6.49 1.93 -12.62
N THR A 86 6.43 3.05 -11.92
CA THR A 86 6.63 3.07 -10.46
C THR A 86 5.52 2.31 -9.76
N LEU A 87 4.27 2.48 -10.20
CA LEU A 87 3.13 1.75 -9.64
C LEU A 87 3.28 0.24 -9.80
N CYS A 88 3.73 -0.22 -10.97
CA CYS A 88 3.95 -1.65 -11.19
C CYS A 88 5.04 -2.20 -10.25
N ARG A 89 6.11 -1.43 -10.03
CA ARG A 89 7.16 -1.83 -9.08
C ARG A 89 6.62 -1.92 -7.65
N MET A 90 5.80 -0.96 -7.25
CA MET A 90 5.18 -0.98 -5.92
C MET A 90 4.28 -2.20 -5.76
N LEU A 91 3.48 -2.52 -6.78
CA LEU A 91 2.62 -3.70 -6.76
C LEU A 91 3.44 -4.99 -6.65
N ASP A 92 4.55 -5.09 -7.35
CA ASP A 92 5.45 -6.25 -7.26
C ASP A 92 6.00 -6.39 -5.83
N ILE A 93 6.41 -5.29 -5.22
CA ILE A 93 6.93 -5.28 -3.85
C ILE A 93 5.85 -5.74 -2.86
N LEU A 94 4.63 -5.24 -3.01
CA LEU A 94 3.52 -5.66 -2.16
C LEU A 94 3.21 -7.14 -2.32
N GLY A 95 3.19 -7.63 -3.56
CA GLY A 95 2.96 -9.04 -3.84
C GLY A 95 4.03 -9.93 -3.24
N ASP A 96 5.30 -9.56 -3.39
CA ASP A 96 6.42 -10.29 -2.79
C ASP A 96 6.31 -10.33 -1.28
N THR A 97 5.94 -9.22 -0.65
CA THR A 97 5.78 -9.15 0.80
C THR A 97 4.66 -10.04 1.27
N ARG A 98 3.53 -10.07 0.56
CA ARG A 98 2.40 -10.94 0.91
C ARG A 98 2.78 -12.41 0.79
N GLU A 99 3.54 -12.80 -0.23
CA GLU A 99 4.05 -14.17 -0.36
C GLU A 99 4.99 -14.53 0.79
N TYR A 100 5.85 -13.60 1.19
CA TYR A 100 6.78 -13.81 2.29
C TYR A 100 6.04 -14.05 3.61
N ILE A 101 5.05 -13.20 3.94
CA ILE A 101 4.33 -13.37 5.21
C ILE A 101 3.43 -14.60 5.22
N ALA A 102 3.05 -15.12 4.06
CA ALA A 102 2.27 -16.34 3.97
C ALA A 102 3.07 -17.57 4.44
N VAL A 103 4.39 -17.57 4.26
CA VAL A 103 5.26 -18.69 4.61
C VAL A 103 6.17 -18.44 5.80
N ASN A 104 6.25 -17.18 6.26
CA ASN A 104 7.11 -16.78 7.38
C ASN A 104 6.32 -15.98 8.40
N ALA A 105 6.66 -16.18 9.67
CA ALA A 105 5.91 -15.57 10.76
C ALA A 105 6.48 -14.23 11.25
N ASN A 106 7.58 -13.73 10.67
CA ASN A 106 8.20 -12.50 11.15
C ASN A 106 7.59 -11.27 10.48
N ASP A 107 6.47 -10.83 11.03
CA ASP A 107 5.70 -9.70 10.48
C ASP A 107 6.45 -8.39 10.56
N LYS A 108 7.23 -8.17 11.63
CA LYS A 108 8.01 -6.93 11.78
C LYS A 108 9.09 -6.82 10.73
N THR A 109 9.80 -7.92 10.46
CA THR A 109 10.85 -7.94 9.43
C THR A 109 10.23 -7.71 8.05
N ALA A 110 9.10 -8.34 7.77
CA ALA A 110 8.39 -8.16 6.52
C ALA A 110 7.96 -6.71 6.34
N ALA A 111 7.39 -6.09 7.38
CA ALA A 111 6.94 -4.70 7.33
C ALA A 111 8.12 -3.73 7.14
N ALA A 112 9.22 -3.95 7.84
CA ALA A 112 10.41 -3.10 7.72
C ALA A 112 11.04 -3.21 6.32
N SER A 113 11.14 -4.42 5.78
CA SER A 113 11.65 -4.66 4.44
C SER A 113 10.76 -4.00 3.38
N LEU A 114 9.45 -4.12 3.55
CA LEU A 114 8.47 -3.47 2.66
C LEU A 114 8.70 -1.97 2.60
N CYS A 115 8.81 -1.32 3.75
CA CYS A 115 9.00 0.13 3.82
C CYS A 115 10.31 0.55 3.15
N SER A 116 11.38 -0.21 3.36
CA SER A 116 12.68 0.06 2.74
C SER A 116 12.58 -0.06 1.21
N ARG A 117 11.97 -1.12 0.72
CA ARG A 117 11.83 -1.35 -0.72
C ARG A 117 10.93 -0.30 -1.39
N LEU A 118 9.81 0.05 -0.77
CA LEU A 118 8.91 1.08 -1.31
C LEU A 118 9.60 2.44 -1.37
N SER A 119 10.45 2.76 -0.41
CA SER A 119 11.16 4.04 -0.41
C SER A 119 12.17 4.16 -1.54
N ALA A 120 12.66 3.03 -2.05
CA ALA A 120 13.69 2.99 -3.09
C ALA A 120 13.13 3.05 -4.52
N VAL A 121 11.82 3.06 -4.67
CA VAL A 121 11.18 3.04 -6.00
C VAL A 121 11.08 4.41 -6.62
#